data_4d631df28967bc2a3c1251097baf96d4
#
_entry.id   4d631df28967bc2a3c1251097baf96d4
#
_cell.length_a   1.000
_cell.length_b   1.000
_cell.length_c   1.000
_cell.angle_alpha   90.00
_cell.angle_beta   90.00
_cell.angle_gamma   90.00
#
_symmetry.space_group_name_H-M   'P 1'
#
loop_
_entity.id
_entity.type
_entity.pdbx_description
1 polymer ?
#
loop_
_entity_poly.entity_id
_entity_poly.type
_entity_poly.pdbx_seq_one_letter_code
_entity_poly.pdbx_strand_id
1 'polypeptide(L)'
;MSGPSIDRTAARVGIERADTLYARILSEYGDDSVAQLGGAHLACEGVSNVLTKVLEWGRLMAYLEQSTRYVPYTDKPGGAWKYHVPADLTGSPLRDRFVRTLDTAFDTYARWIPAIEAHFRSKYLKSPDDSDGVYRSVIRAKALDTLRGLLPAATTSNVGLFGTGQAFEALLLRMFAQPLDEVRACAQQMLTELREVMPAFLARVDQPNRGGRWIDYFADTRRTFEAVARPFVAGVAAEPRGDVTLTGFDPDGELKVVASALYSTSALPDDQVLAIARGMSPDARAALLRAYAGDRANRRHKPGRAFERTSYRFDVLADYGAFRDLQRHRLLTLDWQPLGTQHGYVEPAAIEEAGALAEWRAVMEQSADLHERMLADGYRDSAPYAVVMAYRVRFYMEMNAREAMHVIELRTSPQGHPSYRRICQLMHRAIADVAGHRAIAATMQFVDHSHVELERLQSERHLEKKRSNF
;
A
#
# COMPACT_ATOMS: atom_id res chain seq x y z
N MET A 1 1.91 2.36 -44.19
CA MET A 1 3.07 1.47 -44.37
C MET A 1 2.87 0.28 -43.49
N SER A 2 2.57 -0.89 -44.03
CA SER A 2 2.50 -2.15 -43.28
C SER A 2 3.93 -2.51 -42.86
N GLY A 3 4.21 -2.53 -41.54
CA GLY A 3 5.46 -3.05 -41.04
C GLY A 3 5.65 -4.51 -41.45
N PRO A 4 6.89 -5.02 -41.52
CA PRO A 4 7.15 -6.40 -41.90
C PRO A 4 6.43 -7.34 -40.92
N SER A 5 5.70 -8.33 -41.48
CA SER A 5 5.14 -9.41 -40.67
C SER A 5 6.29 -10.09 -39.92
N ILE A 6 6.23 -10.12 -38.59
CA ILE A 6 7.23 -10.81 -37.79
C ILE A 6 7.04 -12.30 -38.01
N ASP A 7 7.91 -12.91 -38.83
CA ASP A 7 8.01 -14.35 -38.91
C ASP A 7 8.36 -14.92 -37.53
N ARG A 8 7.57 -15.87 -37.01
CA ARG A 8 7.78 -16.51 -35.71
C ARG A 8 9.15 -17.15 -35.57
N THR A 9 9.73 -17.64 -36.67
CA THR A 9 11.08 -18.20 -36.72
C THR A 9 12.14 -17.10 -36.58
N ALA A 10 11.96 -15.97 -37.24
CA ALA A 10 12.83 -14.81 -37.11
C ALA A 10 12.72 -14.17 -35.73
N ALA A 11 11.53 -14.16 -35.15
CA ALA A 11 11.32 -13.71 -33.75
C ALA A 11 12.07 -14.61 -32.74
N ARG A 12 12.04 -15.92 -32.93
CA ARG A 12 12.75 -16.88 -32.06
C ARG A 12 14.26 -16.72 -32.12
N VAL A 13 14.82 -16.60 -33.34
CA VAL A 13 16.26 -16.31 -33.53
C VAL A 13 16.63 -14.94 -33.00
N GLY A 14 15.72 -13.97 -33.06
CA GLY A 14 15.88 -12.65 -32.44
C GLY A 14 15.96 -12.69 -30.92
N ILE A 15 15.15 -13.54 -30.28
CA ILE A 15 15.15 -13.73 -28.82
C ILE A 15 16.47 -14.36 -28.36
N GLU A 16 16.94 -15.44 -29.00
CA GLU A 16 18.20 -16.08 -28.66
C GLU A 16 19.42 -15.15 -28.81
N ARG A 17 19.42 -14.30 -29.85
CA ARG A 17 20.45 -13.27 -30.04
C ARG A 17 20.35 -12.15 -29.00
N ALA A 18 19.15 -11.75 -28.64
CA ALA A 18 18.90 -10.76 -27.61
C ALA A 18 19.36 -11.28 -26.24
N ASP A 19 19.04 -12.53 -25.89
CA ASP A 19 19.48 -13.15 -24.64
C ASP A 19 21.01 -13.25 -24.56
N THR A 20 21.67 -13.64 -25.66
CA THR A 20 23.15 -13.68 -25.74
C THR A 20 23.75 -12.27 -25.58
N LEU A 21 23.17 -11.26 -26.23
CA LEU A 21 23.61 -9.88 -26.10
C LEU A 21 23.41 -9.36 -24.67
N TYR A 22 22.24 -9.60 -24.08
CA TYR A 22 21.91 -9.18 -22.71
C TYR A 22 22.82 -9.87 -21.67
N ALA A 23 23.04 -11.18 -21.81
CA ALA A 23 23.96 -11.92 -20.93
C ALA A 23 25.37 -11.33 -20.98
N ARG A 24 25.86 -10.96 -22.17
CA ARG A 24 27.17 -10.30 -22.32
C ARG A 24 27.22 -8.90 -21.71
N ILE A 25 26.22 -8.07 -21.98
CA ILE A 25 26.16 -6.69 -21.45
C ILE A 25 26.08 -6.71 -19.92
N LEU A 26 25.18 -7.50 -19.35
CA LEU A 26 24.99 -7.61 -17.91
C LEU A 26 26.21 -8.22 -17.20
N SER A 27 26.89 -9.20 -17.83
CA SER A 27 28.01 -9.90 -17.19
C SER A 27 29.36 -9.21 -17.40
N GLU A 28 29.61 -8.63 -18.57
CA GLU A 28 30.90 -8.03 -18.95
C GLU A 28 30.97 -6.55 -18.63
N TYR A 29 29.88 -5.80 -18.86
CA TYR A 29 29.87 -4.33 -18.69
C TYR A 29 29.17 -3.87 -17.42
N GLY A 30 28.35 -4.75 -16.78
CA GLY A 30 27.63 -4.40 -15.53
C GLY A 30 26.55 -3.32 -15.72
N ASP A 31 26.08 -3.09 -16.96
CA ASP A 31 25.05 -2.09 -17.24
C ASP A 31 23.66 -2.65 -16.97
N ASP A 32 23.14 -2.35 -15.78
CA ASP A 32 21.80 -2.75 -15.34
C ASP A 32 20.67 -2.06 -16.09
N SER A 33 20.95 -0.99 -16.85
CA SER A 33 19.91 -0.24 -17.60
C SER A 33 19.27 -1.08 -18.70
N VAL A 34 20.00 -2.03 -19.25
CA VAL A 34 19.50 -2.96 -20.28
C VAL A 34 18.39 -3.85 -19.74
N ALA A 35 18.43 -4.22 -18.45
CA ALA A 35 17.40 -5.02 -17.79
C ALA A 35 16.06 -4.27 -17.60
N GLN A 36 16.01 -2.97 -17.93
CA GLN A 36 14.77 -2.18 -17.95
C GLN A 36 13.98 -2.35 -19.26
N LEU A 37 14.58 -2.90 -20.31
CA LEU A 37 13.93 -3.04 -21.62
C LEU A 37 13.00 -4.26 -21.71
N GLY A 38 13.22 -5.28 -20.87
CA GLY A 38 12.35 -6.46 -20.77
C GLY A 38 11.48 -6.41 -19.52
N GLY A 39 10.24 -6.85 -19.64
CA GLY A 39 9.32 -6.93 -18.49
C GLY A 39 8.36 -8.10 -18.60
N ALA A 40 7.81 -8.52 -17.45
CA ALA A 40 6.86 -9.60 -17.36
C ALA A 40 5.67 -9.27 -16.45
N HIS A 41 4.55 -9.97 -16.68
CA HIS A 41 3.45 -10.07 -15.75
C HIS A 41 3.63 -11.34 -14.92
N LEU A 42 3.38 -11.25 -13.62
CA LEU A 42 3.41 -12.37 -12.70
C LEU A 42 2.21 -12.30 -11.76
N ALA A 43 1.58 -13.44 -11.47
CA ALA A 43 0.55 -13.55 -10.44
C ALA A 43 1.11 -14.36 -9.25
N CYS A 44 1.03 -13.77 -8.07
CA CYS A 44 1.29 -14.46 -6.80
C CYS A 44 -0.06 -14.77 -6.16
N GLU A 45 -0.42 -16.04 -6.12
CA GLU A 45 -1.71 -16.51 -5.61
C GLU A 45 -1.58 -17.13 -4.22
N GLY A 46 -2.58 -16.92 -3.38
CA GLY A 46 -2.62 -17.52 -2.04
C GLY A 46 -1.55 -16.99 -1.07
N VAL A 47 -1.04 -15.79 -1.29
CA VAL A 47 0.00 -15.16 -0.45
C VAL A 47 -0.63 -14.37 0.70
N SER A 48 -0.01 -14.40 1.88
CA SER A 48 -0.52 -13.68 3.05
C SER A 48 -0.52 -12.17 2.88
N ASN A 49 -1.34 -11.46 3.68
CA ASN A 49 -1.29 -9.99 3.71
C ASN A 49 0.00 -9.44 4.34
N VAL A 50 0.78 -10.26 5.03
CA VAL A 50 2.15 -9.93 5.45
C VAL A 50 3.07 -9.92 4.24
N LEU A 51 3.04 -10.99 3.43
CA LEU A 51 3.86 -11.09 2.21
C LEU A 51 3.47 -10.04 1.17
N THR A 52 2.18 -9.71 1.00
CA THR A 52 1.79 -8.68 0.02
C THR A 52 2.51 -7.34 0.27
N LYS A 53 2.82 -7.01 1.53
CA LYS A 53 3.52 -5.75 1.86
C LYS A 53 4.98 -5.76 1.43
N VAL A 54 5.62 -6.92 1.40
CA VAL A 54 6.97 -7.09 0.84
C VAL A 54 6.94 -6.99 -0.69
N LEU A 55 5.96 -7.62 -1.34
CA LEU A 55 5.77 -7.58 -2.79
C LEU A 55 5.52 -6.15 -3.29
N GLU A 56 4.66 -5.40 -2.61
CA GLU A 56 4.16 -4.10 -3.05
C GLU A 56 5.03 -2.90 -2.65
N TRP A 57 6.19 -3.12 -2.04
CA TRP A 57 7.08 -2.04 -1.58
C TRP A 57 7.97 -1.44 -2.68
N GLY A 58 8.17 -2.15 -3.78
CA GLY A 58 9.05 -1.70 -4.89
C GLY A 58 8.49 -0.50 -5.65
N ARG A 59 9.36 0.47 -6.01
CA ARG A 59 8.97 1.68 -6.77
C ARG A 59 8.83 1.43 -8.28
N LEU A 60 9.60 0.48 -8.82
CA LEU A 60 9.73 0.24 -10.26
C LEU A 60 8.72 -0.78 -10.81
N MET A 61 7.68 -1.09 -10.06
CA MET A 61 6.69 -2.12 -10.42
C MET A 61 5.27 -1.56 -10.39
N ALA A 62 4.35 -2.27 -11.03
CA ALA A 62 2.92 -2.07 -10.90
C ALA A 62 2.29 -3.25 -10.15
N TYR A 63 1.27 -2.97 -9.33
CA TYR A 63 0.62 -3.95 -8.47
C TYR A 63 -0.89 -3.91 -8.60
N LEU A 64 -1.51 -5.09 -8.56
CA LEU A 64 -2.95 -5.25 -8.46
C LEU A 64 -3.24 -6.31 -7.39
N GLU A 65 -3.63 -5.88 -6.20
CA GLU A 65 -3.99 -6.76 -5.08
C GLU A 65 -5.49 -7.05 -5.07
N GLN A 66 -5.86 -8.31 -4.83
CA GLN A 66 -7.25 -8.71 -4.62
C GLN A 66 -7.80 -8.01 -3.38
N SER A 67 -8.96 -7.39 -3.55
CA SER A 67 -9.53 -6.56 -2.50
C SER A 67 -10.32 -7.36 -1.47
N THR A 68 -9.96 -7.24 -0.20
CA THR A 68 -10.76 -7.74 0.94
C THR A 68 -12.06 -6.96 1.16
N ARG A 69 -12.29 -5.87 0.43
CA ARG A 69 -13.48 -5.01 0.51
C ARG A 69 -14.62 -5.51 -0.38
N TYR A 70 -14.32 -6.39 -1.36
CA TYR A 70 -15.26 -6.79 -2.40
C TYR A 70 -15.45 -8.29 -2.47
N VAL A 71 -14.42 -9.03 -2.08
CA VAL A 71 -14.44 -10.49 -2.08
C VAL A 71 -14.63 -10.95 -0.63
N PRO A 72 -15.73 -11.64 -0.29
CA PRO A 72 -15.91 -12.19 1.04
C PRO A 72 -14.97 -13.38 1.25
N TYR A 73 -14.52 -13.55 2.46
CA TYR A 73 -13.68 -14.68 2.88
C TYR A 73 -14.56 -15.69 3.66
N THR A 74 -15.53 -16.29 2.96
CA THR A 74 -16.55 -17.19 3.55
C THR A 74 -16.45 -18.62 3.06
N ASP A 75 -15.54 -18.91 2.14
CA ASP A 75 -15.31 -20.23 1.57
C ASP A 75 -14.12 -20.92 2.24
N LYS A 76 -14.21 -22.25 2.39
CA LYS A 76 -13.18 -23.12 2.95
C LYS A 76 -12.69 -24.12 1.89
N PRO A 77 -11.81 -23.70 0.95
CA PRO A 77 -11.26 -24.64 -0.03
C PRO A 77 -10.49 -25.76 0.70
N GLY A 78 -10.77 -27.01 0.37
CA GLY A 78 -10.17 -28.15 1.07
C GLY A 78 -10.56 -28.28 2.55
N GLY A 79 -11.63 -27.57 3.00
CA GLY A 79 -12.12 -27.64 4.38
C GLY A 79 -11.44 -26.67 5.35
N ALA A 80 -10.46 -25.85 4.91
CA ALA A 80 -9.74 -24.90 5.74
C ALA A 80 -9.99 -23.45 5.30
N TRP A 81 -9.91 -22.50 6.24
CA TRP A 81 -9.97 -21.07 5.94
C TRP A 81 -8.73 -20.60 5.16
N LYS A 82 -8.87 -19.48 4.45
CA LYS A 82 -7.83 -18.91 3.58
C LYS A 82 -6.82 -18.08 4.37
N TYR A 83 -5.92 -18.72 5.11
CA TYR A 83 -4.81 -18.05 5.76
C TYR A 83 -3.54 -18.89 5.71
N HIS A 84 -2.41 -18.22 5.79
CA HIS A 84 -1.09 -18.82 5.87
C HIS A 84 -0.78 -19.29 7.30
N VAL A 85 -0.24 -20.50 7.46
CA VAL A 85 0.30 -21.00 8.73
C VAL A 85 1.82 -20.97 8.62
N PRO A 86 2.54 -20.18 9.45
CA PRO A 86 3.99 -20.08 9.40
C PRO A 86 4.68 -21.46 9.60
N ALA A 87 5.68 -21.72 8.75
CA ALA A 87 6.38 -23.02 8.76
C ALA A 87 7.18 -23.27 10.06
N ASP A 88 7.66 -22.22 10.70
CA ASP A 88 8.37 -22.26 11.99
C ASP A 88 7.49 -22.75 13.16
N LEU A 89 6.17 -22.72 13.02
CA LEU A 89 5.24 -23.31 13.97
C LEU A 89 5.10 -24.83 13.82
N THR A 90 5.71 -25.44 12.80
CA THR A 90 5.62 -26.89 12.59
C THR A 90 6.24 -27.65 13.76
N GLY A 91 5.46 -28.55 14.38
CA GLY A 91 5.88 -29.28 15.58
C GLY A 91 5.79 -28.50 16.88
N SER A 92 5.43 -27.22 16.84
CA SER A 92 5.21 -26.40 18.04
C SER A 92 3.80 -26.60 18.62
N PRO A 93 3.63 -26.63 19.94
CA PRO A 93 2.30 -26.59 20.60
C PRO A 93 1.49 -25.35 20.23
N LEU A 94 2.14 -24.27 19.82
CA LEU A 94 1.48 -23.04 19.37
C LEU A 94 0.76 -23.18 18.06
N ARG A 95 1.13 -24.13 17.20
CA ARG A 95 0.47 -24.32 15.89
C ARG A 95 -1.03 -24.54 16.03
N ASP A 96 -1.44 -25.42 16.93
CA ASP A 96 -2.87 -25.70 17.12
C ASP A 96 -3.61 -24.51 17.73
N ARG A 97 -2.95 -23.76 18.61
CA ARG A 97 -3.50 -22.52 19.15
C ARG A 97 -3.65 -21.46 18.05
N PHE A 98 -2.63 -21.30 17.20
CA PHE A 98 -2.65 -20.40 16.06
C PHE A 98 -3.84 -20.71 15.14
N VAL A 99 -3.98 -21.98 14.73
CA VAL A 99 -5.09 -22.43 13.87
C VAL A 99 -6.45 -22.12 14.51
N ARG A 100 -6.66 -22.53 15.78
CA ARG A 100 -7.95 -22.26 16.47
C ARG A 100 -8.27 -20.77 16.59
N THR A 101 -7.29 -19.94 16.89
CA THR A 101 -7.50 -18.49 17.00
C THR A 101 -7.88 -17.87 15.68
N LEU A 102 -7.21 -18.25 14.59
CA LEU A 102 -7.51 -17.72 13.27
C LEU A 102 -8.85 -18.27 12.73
N ASP A 103 -9.14 -19.53 12.97
CA ASP A 103 -10.46 -20.11 12.63
C ASP A 103 -11.59 -19.36 13.34
N THR A 104 -11.44 -19.04 14.63
CA THR A 104 -12.42 -18.25 15.38
C THR A 104 -12.63 -16.87 14.77
N ALA A 105 -11.55 -16.21 14.34
CA ALA A 105 -11.64 -14.90 13.68
C ALA A 105 -12.41 -14.97 12.36
N PHE A 106 -12.13 -15.96 11.52
CA PHE A 106 -12.85 -16.19 10.26
C PHE A 106 -14.30 -16.62 10.47
N ASP A 107 -14.57 -17.53 11.43
CA ASP A 107 -15.93 -17.96 11.75
C ASP A 107 -16.77 -16.77 12.25
N THR A 108 -16.20 -15.90 13.07
CA THR A 108 -16.86 -14.68 13.55
C THR A 108 -17.11 -13.72 12.40
N TYR A 109 -16.11 -13.48 11.54
CA TYR A 109 -16.27 -12.66 10.33
C TYR A 109 -17.42 -13.18 9.44
N ALA A 110 -17.42 -14.46 9.11
CA ALA A 110 -18.43 -15.04 8.20
C ALA A 110 -19.83 -15.01 8.80
N ARG A 111 -19.97 -15.33 10.10
CA ARG A 111 -21.24 -15.33 10.81
C ARG A 111 -21.89 -13.96 10.88
N TRP A 112 -21.12 -12.90 11.04
CA TRP A 112 -21.64 -11.54 11.21
C TRP A 112 -21.99 -10.85 9.88
N ILE A 113 -21.58 -11.34 8.72
CA ILE A 113 -21.90 -10.71 7.43
C ILE A 113 -23.43 -10.52 7.25
N PRO A 114 -24.29 -11.54 7.40
CA PRO A 114 -25.73 -11.36 7.22
C PRO A 114 -26.36 -10.37 8.22
N ALA A 115 -25.92 -10.39 9.48
CA ALA A 115 -26.43 -9.51 10.53
C ALA A 115 -26.02 -8.04 10.28
N ILE A 116 -24.80 -7.77 9.88
CA ILE A 116 -24.31 -6.42 9.53
C ILE A 116 -25.00 -5.94 8.24
N GLU A 117 -25.21 -6.80 7.25
CA GLU A 117 -26.01 -6.44 6.06
C GLU A 117 -27.46 -6.08 6.45
N ALA A 118 -28.09 -6.83 7.35
CA ALA A 118 -29.45 -6.53 7.83
C ALA A 118 -29.50 -5.20 8.59
N HIS A 119 -28.51 -4.94 9.45
CA HIS A 119 -28.35 -3.66 10.13
C HIS A 119 -28.25 -2.50 9.13
N PHE A 120 -27.41 -2.60 8.11
CA PHE A 120 -27.29 -1.54 7.11
C PHE A 120 -28.55 -1.39 6.24
N ARG A 121 -29.29 -2.48 5.95
CA ARG A 121 -30.58 -2.38 5.26
C ARG A 121 -31.63 -1.62 6.08
N SER A 122 -31.63 -1.77 7.41
CA SER A 122 -32.54 -1.03 8.28
C SER A 122 -32.15 0.46 8.40
N LYS A 123 -30.84 0.75 8.35
CA LYS A 123 -30.30 2.13 8.47
C LYS A 123 -30.38 2.91 7.16
N TYR A 124 -30.16 2.26 6.02
CA TYR A 124 -30.11 2.87 4.70
C TYR A 124 -31.16 2.24 3.78
N LEU A 125 -32.32 2.87 3.72
CA LEU A 125 -33.40 2.39 2.87
C LEU A 125 -33.03 2.51 1.39
N LYS A 126 -33.47 1.54 0.58
CA LYS A 126 -33.27 1.54 -0.86
C LYS A 126 -33.99 2.75 -1.50
N SER A 127 -33.29 3.55 -2.30
CA SER A 127 -33.92 4.57 -3.11
C SER A 127 -34.77 3.93 -4.22
N PRO A 128 -35.96 4.50 -4.57
CA PRO A 128 -36.72 4.06 -5.73
C PRO A 128 -35.92 4.05 -7.05
N ASP A 129 -34.91 4.92 -7.17
CA ASP A 129 -34.08 5.04 -8.36
C ASP A 129 -32.97 3.98 -8.43
N ASP A 130 -32.76 3.18 -7.38
CA ASP A 130 -31.74 2.15 -7.35
C ASP A 130 -32.30 0.78 -7.74
N SER A 131 -31.56 0.06 -8.58
CA SER A 131 -31.87 -1.34 -8.81
C SER A 131 -31.57 -2.21 -7.57
N ASP A 132 -32.19 -3.37 -7.47
CA ASP A 132 -31.88 -4.33 -6.41
C ASP A 132 -30.44 -4.81 -6.46
N GLY A 133 -29.83 -4.85 -7.64
CA GLY A 133 -28.45 -5.23 -7.86
C GLY A 133 -27.49 -4.21 -7.25
N VAL A 134 -27.66 -2.91 -7.58
CA VAL A 134 -26.86 -1.80 -7.03
C VAL A 134 -26.99 -1.77 -5.51
N TYR A 135 -28.21 -1.75 -4.99
CA TYR A 135 -28.42 -1.67 -3.55
C TYR A 135 -27.79 -2.84 -2.79
N ARG A 136 -27.98 -4.08 -3.27
CA ARG A 136 -27.37 -5.27 -2.67
C ARG A 136 -25.85 -5.21 -2.67
N SER A 137 -25.23 -4.79 -3.80
CA SER A 137 -23.78 -4.65 -3.93
C SER A 137 -23.22 -3.64 -2.95
N VAL A 138 -23.88 -2.49 -2.79
CA VAL A 138 -23.45 -1.41 -1.88
C VAL A 138 -23.52 -1.84 -0.41
N ILE A 139 -24.65 -2.44 0.00
CA ILE A 139 -24.84 -2.93 1.39
C ILE A 139 -23.82 -4.01 1.72
N ARG A 140 -23.62 -4.98 0.80
CA ARG A 140 -22.62 -6.03 0.99
C ARG A 140 -21.21 -5.46 1.13
N ALA A 141 -20.82 -4.55 0.24
CA ALA A 141 -19.49 -3.94 0.32
C ALA A 141 -19.29 -3.19 1.64
N LYS A 142 -20.31 -2.47 2.12
CA LYS A 142 -20.23 -1.78 3.42
C LYS A 142 -20.12 -2.77 4.59
N ALA A 143 -20.82 -3.88 4.55
CA ALA A 143 -20.70 -4.94 5.57
C ALA A 143 -19.30 -5.56 5.57
N LEU A 144 -18.74 -5.87 4.40
CA LEU A 144 -17.37 -6.40 4.27
C LEU A 144 -16.33 -5.40 4.74
N ASP A 145 -16.47 -4.11 4.41
CA ASP A 145 -15.59 -3.02 4.87
C ASP A 145 -15.61 -2.91 6.42
N THR A 146 -16.79 -3.05 7.03
CA THR A 146 -16.94 -3.01 8.49
C THR A 146 -16.26 -4.20 9.16
N LEU A 147 -16.44 -5.42 8.61
CA LEU A 147 -15.97 -6.67 9.24
C LEU A 147 -14.52 -7.03 8.89
N ARG A 148 -13.91 -6.45 7.84
CA ARG A 148 -12.55 -6.82 7.42
C ARG A 148 -11.50 -6.75 8.52
N GLY A 149 -11.76 -5.93 9.56
CA GLY A 149 -10.88 -5.80 10.73
C GLY A 149 -10.73 -7.10 11.53
N LEU A 150 -11.67 -8.05 11.42
CA LEU A 150 -11.58 -9.38 12.04
C LEU A 150 -10.62 -10.32 11.31
N LEU A 151 -10.32 -10.08 10.03
CA LEU A 151 -9.43 -10.93 9.26
C LEU A 151 -7.97 -10.75 9.74
N PRO A 152 -7.23 -11.85 10.04
CA PRO A 152 -5.83 -11.75 10.44
C PRO A 152 -4.92 -11.36 9.28
N ALA A 153 -3.73 -10.81 9.56
CA ALA A 153 -2.73 -10.49 8.56
C ALA A 153 -2.21 -11.74 7.81
N ALA A 154 -2.39 -12.93 8.40
CA ALA A 154 -2.16 -14.21 7.73
C ALA A 154 -3.17 -14.50 6.60
N THR A 155 -4.32 -13.80 6.51
CA THR A 155 -5.31 -14.00 5.44
C THR A 155 -4.65 -13.97 4.08
N THR A 156 -4.89 -14.98 3.25
CA THR A 156 -4.28 -15.06 1.92
C THR A 156 -5.05 -14.25 0.89
N SER A 157 -4.30 -13.66 -0.03
CA SER A 157 -4.76 -12.81 -1.12
C SER A 157 -4.04 -13.17 -2.41
N ASN A 158 -4.41 -12.54 -3.52
CA ASN A 158 -3.73 -12.68 -4.80
C ASN A 158 -3.19 -11.32 -5.23
N VAL A 159 -1.96 -11.28 -5.75
CA VAL A 159 -1.30 -10.07 -6.23
C VAL A 159 -0.80 -10.29 -7.65
N GLY A 160 -1.31 -9.49 -8.59
CA GLY A 160 -0.72 -9.35 -9.92
C GLY A 160 0.40 -8.31 -9.87
N LEU A 161 1.55 -8.65 -10.46
CA LEU A 161 2.70 -7.76 -10.60
C LEU A 161 3.02 -7.55 -12.07
N PHE A 162 3.47 -6.35 -12.41
CA PHE A 162 4.18 -6.07 -13.65
C PHE A 162 5.45 -5.33 -13.33
N GLY A 163 6.58 -5.80 -13.86
CA GLY A 163 7.88 -5.18 -13.64
C GLY A 163 8.86 -5.49 -14.74
N THR A 164 9.95 -4.72 -14.77
CA THR A 164 11.12 -4.99 -15.62
C THR A 164 12.02 -6.05 -14.98
N GLY A 165 12.96 -6.61 -15.75
CA GLY A 165 13.96 -7.54 -15.22
C GLY A 165 14.72 -6.95 -14.03
N GLN A 166 15.14 -5.69 -14.10
CA GLN A 166 15.80 -4.99 -13.00
C GLN A 166 14.88 -4.88 -11.76
N ALA A 167 13.61 -4.58 -11.96
CA ALA A 167 12.65 -4.46 -10.87
C ALA A 167 12.42 -5.81 -10.17
N PHE A 168 12.30 -6.91 -10.93
CA PHE A 168 12.18 -8.25 -10.39
C PHE A 168 13.46 -8.71 -9.69
N GLU A 169 14.64 -8.46 -10.26
CA GLU A 169 15.91 -8.75 -9.59
C GLU A 169 15.98 -8.06 -8.22
N ALA A 170 15.73 -6.76 -8.17
CA ALA A 170 15.77 -5.99 -6.93
C ALA A 170 14.71 -6.47 -5.91
N LEU A 171 13.53 -6.91 -6.35
CA LEU A 171 12.52 -7.49 -5.49
C LEU A 171 12.96 -8.85 -4.93
N LEU A 172 13.43 -9.75 -5.78
CA LEU A 172 13.85 -11.11 -5.39
C LEU A 172 15.00 -11.07 -4.40
N LEU A 173 16.02 -10.23 -4.61
CA LEU A 173 17.14 -10.06 -3.67
C LEU A 173 16.66 -9.64 -2.28
N ARG A 174 15.70 -8.70 -2.20
CA ARG A 174 15.11 -8.28 -0.92
C ARG A 174 14.26 -9.38 -0.29
N MET A 175 13.52 -10.16 -1.10
CA MET A 175 12.69 -11.25 -0.61
C MET A 175 13.54 -12.40 -0.05
N PHE A 176 14.60 -12.79 -0.74
CA PHE A 176 15.52 -13.82 -0.23
C PHE A 176 16.22 -13.42 1.08
N ALA A 177 16.45 -12.14 1.30
CA ALA A 177 17.03 -11.60 2.53
C ALA A 177 16.03 -11.54 3.71
N GLN A 178 14.74 -11.80 3.51
CA GLN A 178 13.73 -11.75 4.57
C GLN A 178 13.83 -12.94 5.53
N PRO A 179 13.50 -12.74 6.83
CA PRO A 179 13.51 -13.83 7.82
C PRO A 179 12.33 -14.79 7.64
N LEU A 180 11.24 -14.37 6.98
CA LEU A 180 10.02 -15.16 6.81
C LEU A 180 10.18 -16.23 5.73
N ASP A 181 9.89 -17.49 6.08
CA ASP A 181 9.97 -18.63 5.15
C ASP A 181 8.99 -18.47 3.98
N GLU A 182 7.77 -17.99 4.23
CA GLU A 182 6.78 -17.71 3.18
C GLU A 182 7.35 -16.79 2.10
N VAL A 183 8.05 -15.72 2.52
CA VAL A 183 8.64 -14.74 1.60
C VAL A 183 9.72 -15.36 0.74
N ARG A 184 10.63 -16.15 1.37
CA ARG A 184 11.71 -16.83 0.64
C ARG A 184 11.19 -17.93 -0.30
N ALA A 185 10.20 -18.69 0.14
CA ALA A 185 9.56 -19.73 -0.68
C ALA A 185 8.85 -19.11 -1.90
N CYS A 186 8.11 -18.00 -1.70
CA CYS A 186 7.51 -17.26 -2.80
C CYS A 186 8.56 -16.70 -3.75
N ALA A 187 9.67 -16.14 -3.24
CA ALA A 187 10.77 -15.65 -4.07
C ALA A 187 11.38 -16.76 -4.95
N GLN A 188 11.53 -17.97 -4.41
CA GLN A 188 12.03 -19.11 -5.17
C GLN A 188 11.08 -19.52 -6.30
N GLN A 189 9.78 -19.57 -6.04
CA GLN A 189 8.76 -19.83 -7.06
C GLN A 189 8.76 -18.74 -8.15
N MET A 190 8.76 -17.47 -7.74
CA MET A 190 8.83 -16.34 -8.66
C MET A 190 10.08 -16.40 -9.55
N LEU A 191 11.25 -16.70 -8.97
CA LEU A 191 12.50 -16.80 -9.73
C LEU A 191 12.43 -17.93 -10.77
N THR A 192 11.84 -19.08 -10.42
CA THR A 192 11.66 -20.22 -11.33
C THR A 192 10.78 -19.84 -12.52
N GLU A 193 9.58 -19.29 -12.26
CA GLU A 193 8.63 -18.91 -13.31
C GLU A 193 9.15 -17.76 -14.20
N LEU A 194 9.78 -16.76 -13.59
CA LEU A 194 10.33 -15.63 -14.34
C LEU A 194 11.51 -16.02 -15.23
N ARG A 195 12.29 -17.04 -14.86
CA ARG A 195 13.37 -17.54 -15.71
C ARG A 195 12.88 -18.23 -16.99
N GLU A 196 11.65 -18.73 -17.02
CA GLU A 196 11.06 -19.25 -18.26
C GLU A 196 10.80 -18.13 -19.30
N VAL A 197 10.66 -16.88 -18.84
CA VAL A 197 10.30 -15.75 -19.68
C VAL A 197 11.48 -14.79 -19.94
N MET A 198 12.34 -14.60 -18.93
CA MET A 198 13.45 -13.63 -18.98
C MET A 198 14.72 -14.17 -18.28
N PRO A 199 15.28 -15.32 -18.73
CA PRO A 199 16.39 -16.00 -18.04
C PRO A 199 17.64 -15.13 -17.90
N ALA A 200 18.02 -14.40 -18.95
CA ALA A 200 19.22 -13.58 -18.96
C ALA A 200 19.21 -12.48 -17.88
N PHE A 201 18.05 -11.83 -17.65
CA PHE A 201 17.94 -10.75 -16.68
C PHE A 201 18.01 -11.21 -15.21
N LEU A 202 17.70 -12.48 -14.94
CA LEU A 202 17.64 -13.04 -13.58
C LEU A 202 18.72 -14.10 -13.32
N ALA A 203 19.66 -14.25 -14.25
CA ALA A 203 20.72 -15.27 -14.16
C ALA A 203 21.60 -15.13 -12.92
N ARG A 204 21.80 -13.91 -12.43
CA ARG A 204 22.73 -13.60 -11.34
C ARG A 204 22.09 -13.56 -9.94
N VAL A 205 20.75 -13.66 -9.82
CA VAL A 205 20.00 -13.47 -8.57
C VAL A 205 20.49 -14.41 -7.45
N ASP A 206 20.70 -15.69 -7.76
CA ASP A 206 21.10 -16.75 -6.81
C ASP A 206 22.56 -17.17 -6.96
N GLN A 207 23.35 -16.49 -7.78
CA GLN A 207 24.79 -16.79 -7.89
C GLN A 207 25.52 -16.34 -6.60
N PRO A 208 26.30 -17.23 -5.94
CA PRO A 208 26.91 -16.93 -4.63
C PRO A 208 27.80 -15.69 -4.62
N ASN A 209 28.52 -15.43 -5.72
CA ASN A 209 29.43 -14.30 -5.87
C ASN A 209 28.78 -13.03 -6.45
N ARG A 210 27.49 -13.05 -6.73
CA ARG A 210 26.68 -11.94 -7.25
C ARG A 210 25.49 -11.69 -6.34
N GLY A 211 24.29 -12.12 -6.70
CA GLY A 211 23.06 -11.92 -5.92
C GLY A 211 23.15 -12.48 -4.50
N GLY A 212 23.82 -13.61 -4.29
CA GLY A 212 24.06 -14.17 -2.96
C GLY A 212 24.73 -13.19 -2.01
N ARG A 213 25.77 -12.46 -2.47
CA ARG A 213 26.41 -11.42 -1.64
C ARG A 213 25.49 -10.26 -1.29
N TRP A 214 24.56 -9.91 -2.16
CA TRP A 214 23.56 -8.87 -1.89
C TRP A 214 22.53 -9.33 -0.89
N ILE A 215 22.09 -10.58 -1.00
CA ILE A 215 21.18 -11.22 -0.05
C ILE A 215 21.79 -11.22 1.35
N ASP A 216 23.05 -11.68 1.47
CA ASP A 216 23.80 -11.68 2.73
C ASP A 216 23.97 -10.25 3.27
N TYR A 217 24.37 -9.29 2.43
CA TYR A 217 24.50 -7.89 2.82
C TYR A 217 23.19 -7.34 3.41
N PHE A 218 22.05 -7.54 2.76
CA PHE A 218 20.77 -7.05 3.27
C PHE A 218 20.37 -7.72 4.59
N ALA A 219 20.55 -9.05 4.69
CA ALA A 219 20.23 -9.79 5.90
C ALA A 219 21.12 -9.39 7.08
N ASP A 220 22.43 -9.31 6.84
CA ASP A 220 23.43 -8.97 7.87
C ASP A 220 23.28 -7.52 8.33
N THR A 221 23.10 -6.59 7.39
CA THR A 221 22.87 -5.18 7.70
C THR A 221 21.66 -5.00 8.58
N ARG A 222 20.54 -5.68 8.27
CA ARG A 222 19.32 -5.63 9.11
C ARG A 222 19.60 -6.14 10.51
N ARG A 223 20.19 -7.34 10.67
CA ARG A 223 20.49 -7.94 11.98
C ARG A 223 21.43 -7.08 12.80
N THR A 224 22.48 -6.58 12.17
CA THR A 224 23.47 -5.73 12.83
C THR A 224 22.84 -4.42 13.28
N PHE A 225 22.06 -3.77 12.41
CA PHE A 225 21.38 -2.52 12.75
C PHE A 225 20.38 -2.71 13.89
N GLU A 226 19.56 -3.76 13.87
CA GLU A 226 18.61 -4.05 14.96
C GLU A 226 19.33 -4.24 16.31
N ALA A 227 20.45 -4.94 16.33
CA ALA A 227 21.24 -5.16 17.54
C ALA A 227 21.82 -3.84 18.06
N VAL A 228 22.36 -3.00 17.20
CA VAL A 228 22.95 -1.70 17.56
C VAL A 228 21.88 -0.70 17.97
N ALA A 229 20.74 -0.66 17.29
CA ALA A 229 19.67 0.31 17.54
C ALA A 229 18.90 0.03 18.84
N ARG A 230 18.74 -1.24 19.22
CA ARG A 230 17.93 -1.65 20.38
C ARG A 230 18.24 -0.92 21.69
N PRO A 231 19.50 -0.74 22.12
CA PRO A 231 19.81 -0.03 23.35
C PRO A 231 19.34 1.44 23.39
N PHE A 232 19.25 2.09 22.24
CA PHE A 232 18.87 3.50 22.14
C PHE A 232 17.37 3.75 22.30
N VAL A 233 16.54 2.75 22.01
CA VAL A 233 15.08 2.85 22.06
C VAL A 233 14.45 2.02 23.19
N ALA A 234 15.23 1.14 23.83
CA ALA A 234 14.74 0.29 24.93
C ALA A 234 14.31 1.13 26.12
N GLY A 235 13.10 0.87 26.63
CA GLY A 235 12.56 1.57 27.80
C GLY A 235 12.04 2.98 27.52
N VAL A 236 12.12 3.48 26.30
CA VAL A 236 11.52 4.77 25.92
C VAL A 236 10.02 4.58 25.71
N ALA A 237 9.20 5.26 26.52
CA ALA A 237 7.75 5.25 26.36
C ALA A 237 7.34 6.10 25.14
N ALA A 238 6.44 5.55 24.31
CA ALA A 238 5.90 6.31 23.20
C ALA A 238 4.99 7.43 23.70
N GLU A 239 5.23 8.65 23.24
CA GLU A 239 4.34 9.78 23.55
C GLU A 239 3.01 9.63 22.79
N PRO A 240 1.87 9.96 23.41
CA PRO A 240 0.59 10.00 22.72
C PRO A 240 0.63 11.00 21.54
N ARG A 241 0.18 10.56 20.38
CA ARG A 241 0.04 11.39 19.18
C ARG A 241 -1.31 11.12 18.54
N GLY A 242 -1.79 12.09 17.74
CA GLY A 242 -2.95 11.89 16.88
C GLY A 242 -2.71 10.86 15.77
N ASP A 243 -3.77 10.50 15.06
CA ASP A 243 -3.69 9.54 13.96
C ASP A 243 -2.76 10.01 12.82
N VAL A 244 -2.57 11.31 12.66
CA VAL A 244 -1.63 11.94 11.71
C VAL A 244 -0.89 13.07 12.39
N THR A 245 0.43 13.03 12.35
CA THR A 245 1.31 14.12 12.81
C THR A 245 2.24 14.53 11.68
N LEU A 246 2.23 15.79 11.30
CA LEU A 246 3.20 16.34 10.34
C LEU A 246 4.52 16.58 11.07
N THR A 247 5.51 15.72 10.85
CA THR A 247 6.79 15.73 11.57
C THR A 247 7.93 16.40 10.79
N GLY A 248 7.74 16.62 9.49
CA GLY A 248 8.73 17.31 8.66
C GLY A 248 8.08 18.06 7.51
N PHE A 249 8.46 19.31 7.35
CA PHE A 249 8.09 20.17 6.22
C PHE A 249 9.10 21.32 6.11
N ASP A 250 9.11 21.96 4.95
CA ASP A 250 9.94 23.14 4.71
C ASP A 250 9.12 24.40 4.94
N PRO A 251 9.44 25.26 5.91
CA PRO A 251 8.67 26.50 6.14
C PRO A 251 8.60 27.42 4.93
N ASP A 252 9.60 27.38 4.04
CA ASP A 252 9.65 28.14 2.79
C ASP A 252 9.07 27.35 1.60
N GLY A 253 8.34 26.27 1.85
CA GLY A 253 7.88 25.35 0.80
C GLY A 253 7.07 26.00 -0.30
N GLU A 254 6.07 26.83 0.03
CA GLU A 254 5.29 27.57 -0.98
C GLU A 254 6.17 28.51 -1.82
N LEU A 255 7.07 29.20 -1.18
CA LEU A 255 8.01 30.13 -1.83
C LEU A 255 8.93 29.38 -2.81
N LYS A 256 9.45 28.21 -2.42
CA LYS A 256 10.28 27.38 -3.28
C LYS A 256 9.50 26.79 -4.47
N VAL A 257 8.22 26.45 -4.29
CA VAL A 257 7.37 26.00 -5.41
C VAL A 257 7.13 27.15 -6.38
N VAL A 258 6.87 28.37 -5.89
CA VAL A 258 6.74 29.57 -6.73
C VAL A 258 8.00 29.83 -7.53
N ALA A 259 9.17 29.82 -6.88
CA ALA A 259 10.47 29.98 -7.56
C ALA A 259 10.67 28.93 -8.66
N SER A 260 10.39 27.65 -8.38
CA SER A 260 10.49 26.59 -9.37
C SER A 260 9.53 26.72 -10.54
N ALA A 261 8.33 27.28 -10.33
CA ALA A 261 7.38 27.55 -11.40
C ALA A 261 7.91 28.68 -12.31
N LEU A 262 8.46 29.74 -11.72
CA LEU A 262 9.08 30.86 -12.45
C LEU A 262 10.35 30.45 -13.20
N TYR A 263 11.13 29.51 -12.65
CA TYR A 263 12.38 29.05 -13.26
C TYR A 263 12.20 28.57 -14.69
N SER A 264 11.17 27.78 -14.94
CA SER A 264 10.90 27.22 -16.28
C SER A 264 10.44 28.25 -17.32
N THR A 265 10.07 29.44 -16.89
CA THR A 265 9.59 30.54 -17.76
C THR A 265 10.55 31.69 -17.88
N SER A 266 11.73 31.59 -17.28
CA SER A 266 12.75 32.64 -17.22
C SER A 266 14.12 32.14 -17.70
N ALA A 267 15.03 33.07 -17.95
CA ALA A 267 16.46 32.77 -18.18
C ALA A 267 17.31 33.06 -16.93
N LEU A 268 16.68 33.17 -15.76
CA LEU A 268 17.34 33.57 -14.51
C LEU A 268 17.86 32.35 -13.76
N PRO A 269 19.01 32.44 -13.06
CA PRO A 269 19.47 31.44 -12.11
C PRO A 269 18.48 31.17 -10.96
N ASP A 270 18.54 29.97 -10.34
CA ASP A 270 17.62 29.51 -9.30
C ASP A 270 17.56 30.45 -8.08
N ASP A 271 18.71 30.98 -7.64
CA ASP A 271 18.79 31.93 -6.52
C ASP A 271 18.14 33.26 -6.82
N GLN A 272 18.22 33.75 -8.07
CA GLN A 272 17.55 34.99 -8.50
C GLN A 272 16.02 34.82 -8.53
N VAL A 273 15.49 33.73 -9.11
CA VAL A 273 14.04 33.47 -9.07
C VAL A 273 13.54 33.27 -7.65
N LEU A 274 14.35 32.68 -6.76
CA LEU A 274 14.03 32.53 -5.34
C LEU A 274 13.96 33.91 -4.66
N ALA A 275 14.89 34.82 -4.96
CA ALA A 275 14.86 36.18 -4.45
C ALA A 275 13.62 36.96 -4.94
N ILE A 276 13.24 36.78 -6.21
CA ILE A 276 12.00 37.36 -6.77
C ILE A 276 10.79 36.81 -6.01
N ALA A 277 10.69 35.50 -5.82
CA ALA A 277 9.58 34.88 -5.09
C ALA A 277 9.47 35.38 -3.64
N ARG A 278 10.61 35.65 -2.98
CA ARG A 278 10.64 36.26 -1.63
C ARG A 278 10.09 37.68 -1.61
N GLY A 279 10.35 38.46 -2.65
CA GLY A 279 9.84 39.83 -2.78
C GLY A 279 8.34 39.91 -3.15
N MET A 280 7.72 38.80 -3.56
CA MET A 280 6.29 38.79 -3.91
C MET A 280 5.40 38.82 -2.67
N SER A 281 4.23 39.49 -2.78
CA SER A 281 3.20 39.40 -1.75
C SER A 281 2.62 37.97 -1.64
N PRO A 282 2.05 37.58 -0.48
CA PRO A 282 1.39 36.29 -0.33
C PRO A 282 0.29 36.05 -1.38
N ASP A 283 -0.51 37.10 -1.71
CA ASP A 283 -1.56 37.00 -2.71
C ASP A 283 -1.02 36.75 -4.12
N ALA A 284 0.08 37.44 -4.47
CA ALA A 284 0.74 37.23 -5.77
C ALA A 284 1.30 35.80 -5.88
N ARG A 285 1.91 35.26 -4.81
CA ARG A 285 2.37 33.87 -4.76
C ARG A 285 1.21 32.88 -4.91
N ALA A 286 0.11 33.11 -4.17
CA ALA A 286 -1.07 32.26 -4.25
C ALA A 286 -1.73 32.30 -5.64
N ALA A 287 -1.78 33.47 -6.28
CA ALA A 287 -2.28 33.61 -7.65
C ALA A 287 -1.41 32.84 -8.66
N LEU A 288 -0.08 32.93 -8.50
CA LEU A 288 0.86 32.20 -9.36
C LEU A 288 0.75 30.69 -9.19
N LEU A 289 0.62 30.19 -7.95
CA LEU A 289 0.41 28.75 -7.67
C LEU A 289 -0.88 28.24 -8.27
N ARG A 290 -1.99 29.03 -8.17
CA ARG A 290 -3.26 28.69 -8.83
C ARG A 290 -3.11 28.62 -10.35
N ALA A 291 -2.46 29.62 -10.95
CA ALA A 291 -2.21 29.63 -12.40
C ALA A 291 -1.36 28.45 -12.85
N TYR A 292 -0.32 28.10 -12.07
CA TYR A 292 0.56 26.96 -12.37
C TYR A 292 -0.14 25.62 -12.20
N ALA A 293 -1.05 25.46 -11.23
CA ALA A 293 -1.88 24.28 -11.08
C ALA A 293 -2.91 24.15 -12.21
N GLY A 294 -3.38 25.30 -12.76
CA GLY A 294 -4.33 25.39 -13.86
C GLY A 294 -5.76 24.99 -13.48
N ASP A 295 -6.65 25.11 -14.46
CA ASP A 295 -8.05 24.69 -14.33
C ASP A 295 -8.15 23.18 -14.49
N ARG A 296 -8.22 22.49 -13.36
CA ARG A 296 -8.23 21.04 -13.31
C ARG A 296 -9.67 20.52 -13.39
N ALA A 297 -10.05 19.88 -14.50
CA ALA A 297 -11.36 19.26 -14.67
C ALA A 297 -11.56 17.96 -13.89
N ASN A 298 -10.47 17.30 -13.48
CA ASN A 298 -10.49 16.10 -12.66
C ASN A 298 -9.11 15.87 -12.01
N ARG A 299 -9.05 14.99 -10.99
CA ARG A 299 -7.83 14.68 -10.24
C ARG A 299 -6.67 14.10 -11.07
N ARG A 300 -6.92 13.64 -12.31
CA ARG A 300 -5.87 13.12 -13.22
C ARG A 300 -5.14 14.24 -13.96
N HIS A 301 -5.70 15.43 -13.99
CA HIS A 301 -4.99 16.63 -14.44
C HIS A 301 -3.98 17.03 -13.35
N LYS A 302 -2.77 16.51 -13.48
CA LYS A 302 -1.71 16.75 -12.50
C LYS A 302 -0.97 18.04 -12.82
N PRO A 303 -0.69 18.90 -11.81
CA PRO A 303 0.10 20.10 -12.02
C PRO A 303 1.55 19.76 -12.39
N GLY A 304 2.29 20.79 -12.81
CA GLY A 304 3.69 20.67 -13.19
C GLY A 304 4.62 20.27 -12.04
N ARG A 305 5.87 19.99 -12.40
CA ARG A 305 6.86 19.44 -11.47
C ARG A 305 7.39 20.44 -10.43
N ALA A 306 7.09 21.74 -10.55
CA ALA A 306 7.49 22.72 -9.52
C ALA A 306 6.97 22.33 -8.12
N PHE A 307 5.80 21.67 -8.03
CA PHE A 307 5.27 21.13 -6.76
C PHE A 307 6.16 20.02 -6.14
N GLU A 308 7.14 19.48 -6.86
CA GLU A 308 8.11 18.53 -6.31
C GLU A 308 9.20 19.21 -5.46
N ARG A 309 9.27 20.56 -5.46
CA ARG A 309 10.30 21.33 -4.75
C ARG A 309 10.15 21.37 -3.21
N THR A 310 8.98 20.99 -2.69
CA THR A 310 8.73 20.88 -1.25
C THR A 310 8.15 19.52 -0.90
N SER A 311 8.43 19.06 0.31
CA SER A 311 8.02 17.74 0.80
C SER A 311 7.38 17.84 2.19
N TYR A 312 6.59 16.82 2.52
CA TYR A 312 5.92 16.63 3.79
C TYR A 312 6.21 15.23 4.33
N ARG A 313 6.55 15.14 5.62
CA ARG A 313 6.71 13.87 6.32
C ARG A 313 5.61 13.73 7.37
N PHE A 314 4.75 12.73 7.20
CA PHE A 314 3.67 12.41 8.09
C PHE A 314 4.01 11.14 8.89
N ASP A 315 3.95 11.20 10.21
CA ASP A 315 3.85 10.03 11.08
C ASP A 315 2.37 9.67 11.22
N VAL A 316 2.02 8.43 10.91
CA VAL A 316 0.64 7.95 10.82
C VAL A 316 0.44 6.76 11.71
N LEU A 317 -0.67 6.76 12.45
CA LEU A 317 -1.16 5.63 13.23
C LEU A 317 -2.56 5.25 12.72
N ALA A 318 -2.67 4.15 11.97
CA ALA A 318 -3.93 3.72 11.38
C ALA A 318 -4.09 2.20 11.45
N ASP A 319 -5.32 1.69 11.28
CA ASP A 319 -5.55 0.24 11.17
C ASP A 319 -4.76 -0.36 10.00
N TYR A 320 -4.39 -1.64 10.14
CA TYR A 320 -3.60 -2.32 9.12
C TYR A 320 -4.31 -2.37 7.77
N GLY A 321 -5.64 -2.42 7.76
CA GLY A 321 -6.42 -2.35 6.53
C GLY A 321 -6.24 -1.03 5.79
N ALA A 322 -6.17 0.12 6.49
CA ALA A 322 -5.89 1.43 5.89
C ALA A 322 -4.43 1.53 5.42
N PHE A 323 -3.48 1.04 6.21
CA PHE A 323 -2.06 0.98 5.84
C PHE A 323 -1.86 0.26 4.50
N ARG A 324 -2.48 -0.90 4.30
CA ARG A 324 -2.40 -1.67 3.05
C ARG A 324 -2.80 -0.86 1.82
N ASP A 325 -3.82 -0.02 1.95
CA ASP A 325 -4.27 0.86 0.87
C ASP A 325 -3.31 2.03 0.60
N LEU A 326 -2.69 2.58 1.65
CA LEU A 326 -1.77 3.72 1.56
C LEU A 326 -0.37 3.31 1.10
N GLN A 327 0.10 2.12 1.50
CA GLN A 327 1.42 1.61 1.13
C GLN A 327 1.61 1.45 -0.38
N ARG A 328 0.54 1.23 -1.15
CA ARG A 328 0.62 1.02 -2.61
C ARG A 328 0.99 2.25 -3.43
N HIS A 329 1.16 3.41 -2.80
CA HIS A 329 1.71 4.59 -3.46
C HIS A 329 3.24 4.46 -3.58
N ARG A 330 3.79 4.76 -4.76
CA ARG A 330 5.19 4.44 -5.11
C ARG A 330 6.12 5.64 -5.13
N LEU A 331 5.60 6.85 -5.42
CA LEU A 331 6.40 8.07 -5.55
C LEU A 331 6.60 8.78 -4.20
N LEU A 332 6.81 8.00 -3.17
CA LEU A 332 7.04 8.47 -1.80
C LEU A 332 8.07 7.59 -1.08
N THR A 333 8.59 8.07 0.04
CA THR A 333 9.32 7.25 1.00
C THR A 333 8.36 6.81 2.09
N LEU A 334 8.26 5.50 2.28
CA LEU A 334 7.38 4.89 3.27
C LEU A 334 8.12 3.78 3.98
N ASP A 335 8.00 3.76 5.30
CA ASP A 335 8.46 2.66 6.13
C ASP A 335 7.52 2.50 7.32
N TRP A 336 7.49 1.33 7.93
CA TRP A 336 6.54 0.99 8.98
C TRP A 336 7.18 0.18 10.11
N GLN A 337 6.61 0.33 11.29
CA GLN A 337 6.98 -0.49 12.44
C GLN A 337 6.38 -1.90 12.33
N PRO A 338 6.96 -2.89 13.01
CA PRO A 338 6.38 -4.23 13.04
C PRO A 338 4.90 -4.18 13.45
N LEU A 339 4.06 -4.91 12.70
CA LEU A 339 2.66 -5.07 13.05
C LEU A 339 2.55 -5.83 14.38
N GLY A 340 1.84 -5.27 15.32
CA GLY A 340 1.62 -5.83 16.65
C GLY A 340 0.35 -5.26 17.27
N THR A 341 0.18 -5.49 18.56
CA THR A 341 -1.07 -5.16 19.28
C THR A 341 -0.95 -3.96 20.21
N GLN A 342 0.26 -3.41 20.37
CA GLN A 342 0.59 -2.36 21.35
C GLN A 342 -0.07 -1.00 21.08
N HIS A 343 -0.57 -0.75 19.86
CA HIS A 343 -1.21 0.52 19.49
C HIS A 343 -2.74 0.49 19.58
N GLY A 344 -3.30 -0.60 20.13
CA GLY A 344 -4.75 -0.80 20.15
C GLY A 344 -5.34 -1.04 18.76
N TYR A 345 -6.65 -1.04 18.68
CA TYR A 345 -7.40 -1.36 17.47
C TYR A 345 -8.56 -0.41 17.23
N VAL A 346 -9.15 -0.47 16.04
CA VAL A 346 -10.33 0.32 15.64
C VAL A 346 -11.59 -0.50 15.88
N GLU A 347 -12.59 0.12 16.52
CA GLU A 347 -13.97 -0.40 16.65
C GLU A 347 -14.87 0.42 15.72
N PRO A 348 -15.37 -0.13 14.60
CA PRO A 348 -16.36 0.57 13.78
C PRO A 348 -17.67 0.74 14.53
N ALA A 349 -18.27 1.93 14.51
CA ALA A 349 -19.54 2.19 15.24
C ALA A 349 -20.65 1.19 14.89
N ALA A 350 -20.72 0.76 13.62
CA ALA A 350 -21.71 -0.22 13.18
C ALA A 350 -21.58 -1.59 13.88
N ILE A 351 -20.42 -1.93 14.44
CA ILE A 351 -20.23 -3.16 15.24
C ILE A 351 -21.00 -3.07 16.56
N GLU A 352 -20.93 -1.94 17.25
CA GLU A 352 -21.69 -1.69 18.46
C GLU A 352 -23.18 -1.56 18.15
N GLU A 353 -23.56 -0.77 17.15
CA GLU A 353 -24.95 -0.59 16.70
C GLU A 353 -25.64 -1.90 16.34
N ALA A 354 -24.90 -2.87 15.78
CA ALA A 354 -25.43 -4.19 15.41
C ALA A 354 -25.38 -5.21 16.55
N GLY A 355 -24.84 -4.85 17.74
CA GLY A 355 -24.72 -5.75 18.89
C GLY A 355 -23.57 -6.75 18.82
N ALA A 356 -22.59 -6.54 17.92
CA ALA A 356 -21.44 -7.43 17.69
C ALA A 356 -20.20 -7.10 18.56
N LEU A 357 -20.26 -6.06 19.40
CA LEU A 357 -19.09 -5.49 20.08
C LEU A 357 -18.37 -6.50 20.99
N ALA A 358 -19.11 -7.31 21.73
CA ALA A 358 -18.52 -8.29 22.63
C ALA A 358 -17.70 -9.35 21.86
N GLU A 359 -18.23 -9.85 20.74
CA GLU A 359 -17.51 -10.83 19.92
C GLU A 359 -16.35 -10.20 19.15
N TRP A 360 -16.50 -8.94 18.71
CA TRP A 360 -15.41 -8.18 18.12
C TRP A 360 -14.24 -8.10 19.09
N ARG A 361 -14.48 -7.65 20.33
CA ARG A 361 -13.44 -7.53 21.38
C ARG A 361 -12.81 -8.86 21.72
N ALA A 362 -13.62 -9.93 21.80
CA ALA A 362 -13.09 -11.28 22.06
C ALA A 362 -12.10 -11.74 20.98
N VAL A 363 -12.35 -11.44 19.69
CA VAL A 363 -11.40 -11.73 18.61
C VAL A 363 -10.14 -10.88 18.74
N MET A 364 -10.27 -9.59 19.10
CA MET A 364 -9.10 -8.73 19.33
C MET A 364 -8.23 -9.28 20.46
N GLU A 365 -8.83 -9.62 21.62
CA GLU A 365 -8.14 -10.17 22.77
C GLU A 365 -7.44 -11.50 22.45
N GLN A 366 -8.10 -12.42 21.75
CA GLN A 366 -7.51 -13.68 21.32
C GLN A 366 -6.32 -13.49 20.36
N SER A 367 -6.44 -12.53 19.43
CA SER A 367 -5.35 -12.16 18.53
C SER A 367 -4.15 -11.60 19.30
N ALA A 368 -4.40 -10.69 20.26
CA ALA A 368 -3.35 -10.11 21.09
C ALA A 368 -2.63 -11.17 21.93
N ASP A 369 -3.39 -12.02 22.61
CA ASP A 369 -2.89 -13.08 23.46
C ASP A 369 -2.06 -14.13 22.67
N LEU A 370 -2.48 -14.46 21.46
CA LEU A 370 -1.68 -15.30 20.56
C LEU A 370 -0.38 -14.61 20.13
N HIS A 371 -0.46 -13.34 19.71
CA HIS A 371 0.69 -12.55 19.28
C HIS A 371 1.73 -12.41 20.41
N GLU A 372 1.30 -12.06 21.62
CA GLU A 372 2.19 -11.94 22.80
C GLU A 372 2.83 -13.28 23.13
N ARG A 373 2.08 -14.36 23.05
CA ARG A 373 2.60 -15.70 23.28
C ARG A 373 3.63 -16.10 22.23
N MET A 374 3.39 -15.81 20.96
CA MET A 374 4.37 -16.05 19.89
C MET A 374 5.67 -15.27 20.15
N LEU A 375 5.58 -14.01 20.59
CA LEU A 375 6.76 -13.20 20.95
C LEU A 375 7.52 -13.81 22.13
N ALA A 376 6.81 -14.25 23.18
CA ALA A 376 7.41 -14.85 24.37
C ALA A 376 8.14 -16.18 24.07
N ASP A 377 7.60 -16.97 23.13
CA ASP A 377 8.17 -18.24 22.71
C ASP A 377 9.22 -18.10 21.59
N GLY A 378 9.59 -16.87 21.21
CA GLY A 378 10.68 -16.58 20.25
C GLY A 378 10.27 -16.48 18.78
N TYR A 379 8.98 -16.60 18.42
CA TYR A 379 8.47 -16.50 17.04
C TYR A 379 8.25 -15.06 16.61
N ARG A 380 9.24 -14.19 16.84
CA ARG A 380 9.13 -12.75 16.64
C ARG A 380 8.79 -12.36 15.20
N ASP A 381 9.41 -12.99 14.23
CA ASP A 381 9.21 -12.66 12.82
C ASP A 381 7.83 -13.13 12.33
N SER A 382 7.32 -14.24 12.86
CA SER A 382 6.02 -14.82 12.48
C SER A 382 4.86 -14.32 13.34
N ALA A 383 5.09 -13.63 14.48
CA ALA A 383 4.03 -13.10 15.33
C ALA A 383 3.04 -12.17 14.60
N PRO A 384 3.46 -11.32 13.65
CA PRO A 384 2.54 -10.47 12.87
C PRO A 384 1.41 -11.22 12.14
N TYR A 385 1.60 -12.49 11.78
CA TYR A 385 0.55 -13.29 11.14
C TYR A 385 -0.69 -13.50 12.03
N ALA A 386 -0.51 -13.49 13.35
CA ALA A 386 -1.60 -13.64 14.32
C ALA A 386 -2.46 -12.38 14.48
N VAL A 387 -1.97 -11.21 14.05
CA VAL A 387 -2.59 -9.92 14.31
C VAL A 387 -3.72 -9.66 13.33
N VAL A 388 -4.94 -9.37 13.83
CA VAL A 388 -6.09 -9.03 12.98
C VAL A 388 -6.00 -7.58 12.48
N MET A 389 -6.59 -7.31 11.31
CA MET A 389 -6.40 -6.05 10.55
C MET A 389 -7.00 -4.82 11.22
N ALA A 390 -7.83 -4.97 12.25
CA ALA A 390 -8.32 -3.84 13.05
C ALA A 390 -7.23 -3.22 13.91
N TYR A 391 -6.16 -3.97 14.24
CA TYR A 391 -5.04 -3.42 14.99
C TYR A 391 -4.32 -2.34 14.22
N ARG A 392 -3.86 -1.33 14.96
CA ARG A 392 -3.17 -0.17 14.38
C ARG A 392 -1.69 -0.46 14.19
N VAL A 393 -1.15 0.05 13.11
CA VAL A 393 0.28 0.04 12.79
C VAL A 393 0.77 1.48 12.63
N ARG A 394 1.98 1.75 13.12
CA ARG A 394 2.64 3.04 12.94
C ARG A 394 3.55 2.98 11.71
N PHE A 395 3.43 4.00 10.87
CA PHE A 395 4.25 4.15 9.68
C PHE A 395 4.46 5.63 9.35
N TYR A 396 5.50 5.94 8.59
CA TYR A 396 5.61 7.28 8.05
C TYR A 396 5.45 7.28 6.53
N MET A 397 4.97 8.40 6.02
CA MET A 397 4.91 8.72 4.60
C MET A 397 5.60 10.06 4.37
N GLU A 398 6.64 10.06 3.54
CA GLU A 398 7.31 11.29 3.13
C GLU A 398 7.20 11.43 1.62
N MET A 399 6.62 12.54 1.19
CA MET A 399 6.29 12.77 -0.21
C MET A 399 6.36 14.27 -0.55
N ASN A 400 6.72 14.58 -1.80
CA ASN A 400 6.64 15.95 -2.27
C ASN A 400 5.19 16.41 -2.44
N ALA A 401 4.97 17.73 -2.58
CA ALA A 401 3.62 18.30 -2.64
C ALA A 401 2.81 17.79 -3.85
N ARG A 402 3.48 17.45 -4.97
CA ARG A 402 2.81 16.90 -6.15
C ARG A 402 2.27 15.49 -5.91
N GLU A 403 3.03 14.64 -5.23
CA GLU A 403 2.57 13.30 -4.84
C GLU A 403 1.55 13.39 -3.68
N ALA A 404 1.72 14.31 -2.73
CA ALA A 404 0.74 14.56 -1.67
C ALA A 404 -0.64 14.91 -2.27
N MET A 405 -0.68 15.78 -3.28
CA MET A 405 -1.91 16.07 -4.02
C MET A 405 -2.51 14.79 -4.63
N HIS A 406 -1.70 13.97 -5.29
CA HIS A 406 -2.17 12.73 -5.89
C HIS A 406 -2.76 11.75 -4.87
N VAL A 407 -2.02 11.49 -3.78
CA VAL A 407 -2.42 10.57 -2.71
C VAL A 407 -3.70 11.06 -2.04
N ILE A 408 -3.70 12.33 -1.59
CA ILE A 408 -4.80 12.89 -0.80
C ILE A 408 -6.08 12.97 -1.64
N GLU A 409 -6.03 13.48 -2.87
CA GLU A 409 -7.21 13.56 -3.74
C GLU A 409 -7.76 12.18 -4.13
N LEU A 410 -6.87 11.19 -4.36
CA LEU A 410 -7.31 9.83 -4.66
C LEU A 410 -7.96 9.17 -3.45
N ARG A 411 -7.34 9.31 -2.27
CA ARG A 411 -7.73 8.56 -1.07
C ARG A 411 -8.86 9.22 -0.27
N THR A 412 -9.18 10.50 -0.53
CA THR A 412 -10.35 11.14 0.04
C THR A 412 -11.62 10.94 -0.80
N SER A 413 -11.51 10.40 -2.03
CA SER A 413 -12.69 10.20 -2.89
C SER A 413 -13.80 9.37 -2.19
N PRO A 414 -15.08 9.67 -2.48
CA PRO A 414 -16.23 9.10 -1.76
C PRO A 414 -16.27 7.58 -1.66
N GLN A 415 -15.82 6.86 -2.70
CA GLN A 415 -15.78 5.39 -2.73
C GLN A 415 -14.67 4.79 -1.86
N GLY A 416 -13.86 5.62 -1.23
CA GLY A 416 -12.77 5.21 -0.35
C GLY A 416 -13.26 4.62 0.98
N HIS A 417 -12.45 3.76 1.60
CA HIS A 417 -12.75 3.28 2.96
C HIS A 417 -12.64 4.44 3.96
N PRO A 418 -13.59 4.58 4.91
CA PRO A 418 -13.62 5.70 5.86
C PRO A 418 -12.30 5.92 6.60
N SER A 419 -11.61 4.86 6.99
CA SER A 419 -10.36 4.92 7.75
C SER A 419 -9.27 5.68 6.98
N TYR A 420 -8.89 5.25 5.78
CA TYR A 420 -7.83 5.96 5.04
C TYR A 420 -8.31 7.30 4.46
N ARG A 421 -9.62 7.48 4.20
CA ARG A 421 -10.16 8.81 3.85
C ARG A 421 -9.87 9.81 4.96
N ARG A 422 -10.18 9.44 6.21
CA ARG A 422 -9.92 10.26 7.38
C ARG A 422 -8.43 10.61 7.52
N ILE A 423 -7.54 9.64 7.36
CA ILE A 423 -6.08 9.88 7.38
C ILE A 423 -5.68 10.92 6.34
N CYS A 424 -6.11 10.78 5.09
CA CYS A 424 -5.76 11.74 4.02
C CYS A 424 -6.42 13.12 4.20
N GLN A 425 -7.62 13.19 4.78
CA GLN A 425 -8.24 14.45 5.18
C GLN A 425 -7.44 15.19 6.26
N LEU A 426 -6.90 14.44 7.24
CA LEU A 426 -6.01 14.98 8.28
C LEU A 426 -4.67 15.46 7.67
N MET A 427 -4.09 14.71 6.73
CA MET A 427 -2.88 15.14 6.01
C MET A 427 -3.10 16.47 5.28
N HIS A 428 -4.23 16.64 4.58
CA HIS A 428 -4.56 17.87 3.89
C HIS A 428 -4.65 19.06 4.86
N ARG A 429 -5.36 18.88 5.98
CA ARG A 429 -5.44 19.92 7.02
C ARG A 429 -4.06 20.25 7.61
N ALA A 430 -3.22 19.25 7.84
CA ALA A 430 -1.88 19.46 8.38
C ALA A 430 -0.99 20.27 7.41
N ILE A 431 -1.11 20.08 6.10
CA ILE A 431 -0.44 20.92 5.09
C ILE A 431 -0.90 22.38 5.20
N ALA A 432 -2.21 22.62 5.33
CA ALA A 432 -2.76 23.96 5.41
C ALA A 432 -2.46 24.68 6.72
N ASP A 433 -2.63 23.95 7.86
CA ASP A 433 -2.70 24.58 9.19
C ASP A 433 -1.38 24.44 9.96
N VAL A 434 -0.68 23.31 9.86
CA VAL A 434 0.58 23.08 10.58
C VAL A 434 1.78 23.59 9.76
N ALA A 435 1.86 23.24 8.46
CA ALA A 435 2.92 23.76 7.61
C ALA A 435 2.66 25.22 7.19
N GLY A 436 1.42 25.70 7.29
CA GLY A 436 1.01 27.03 6.81
C GLY A 436 0.92 27.15 5.28
N HIS A 437 1.02 26.02 4.54
CA HIS A 437 1.04 25.98 3.08
C HIS A 437 -0.38 26.01 2.51
N ARG A 438 -1.11 27.07 2.82
CA ARG A 438 -2.53 27.24 2.46
C ARG A 438 -2.75 27.37 0.96
N ALA A 439 -1.83 28.01 0.24
CA ALA A 439 -1.95 28.15 -1.20
C ALA A 439 -1.70 26.82 -1.92
N ILE A 440 -0.75 25.98 -1.46
CA ILE A 440 -0.55 24.62 -1.95
C ILE A 440 -1.80 23.77 -1.66
N ALA A 441 -2.30 23.76 -0.43
CA ALA A 441 -3.48 23.02 -0.04
C ALA A 441 -4.71 23.40 -0.87
N ALA A 442 -4.90 24.70 -1.15
CA ALA A 442 -5.99 25.20 -1.98
C ALA A 442 -5.93 24.73 -3.44
N THR A 443 -4.76 24.32 -3.96
CA THR A 443 -4.65 23.72 -5.30
C THR A 443 -5.09 22.26 -5.36
N MET A 444 -5.28 21.60 -4.21
CA MET A 444 -5.78 20.24 -4.09
C MET A 444 -7.32 20.20 -4.20
N GLN A 445 -7.86 20.62 -5.35
CA GLN A 445 -9.28 20.90 -5.56
C GLN A 445 -10.21 19.69 -5.44
N PHE A 446 -9.68 18.46 -5.53
CA PHE A 446 -10.45 17.22 -5.48
C PHE A 446 -10.37 16.51 -4.14
N VAL A 447 -9.90 17.19 -3.10
CA VAL A 447 -9.94 16.66 -1.73
C VAL A 447 -11.37 16.72 -1.22
N ASP A 448 -11.91 15.55 -0.91
CA ASP A 448 -13.26 15.42 -0.38
C ASP A 448 -13.23 15.31 1.15
N HIS A 449 -13.76 16.33 1.82
CA HIS A 449 -13.92 16.39 3.28
C HIS A 449 -15.32 15.99 3.75
N SER A 450 -16.21 15.63 2.85
CA SER A 450 -17.57 15.22 3.20
C SER A 450 -17.58 13.92 4.00
N HIS A 451 -18.61 13.74 4.81
CA HIS A 451 -18.96 12.45 5.37
C HIS A 451 -19.83 11.70 4.35
N VAL A 452 -19.44 10.49 4.01
CA VAL A 452 -20.17 9.65 3.05
C VAL A 452 -20.60 8.37 3.76
N GLU A 453 -21.89 8.10 3.78
CA GLU A 453 -22.42 6.94 4.47
C GLU A 453 -22.46 5.67 3.60
N LEU A 454 -22.87 5.81 2.32
CA LEU A 454 -22.87 4.72 1.35
C LEU A 454 -21.80 5.01 0.28
N GLU A 455 -20.57 4.71 0.63
CA GLU A 455 -19.34 5.14 -0.07
C GLU A 455 -19.33 4.71 -1.55
N ARG A 456 -19.96 3.60 -1.89
CA ARG A 456 -19.93 3.04 -3.24
C ARG A 456 -21.15 3.33 -4.10
N LEU A 457 -22.20 3.92 -3.55
CA LEU A 457 -23.50 4.05 -4.23
C LEU A 457 -23.37 4.70 -5.61
N GLN A 458 -22.65 5.82 -5.69
CA GLN A 458 -22.46 6.54 -6.96
C GLN A 458 -21.65 5.73 -7.99
N SER A 459 -20.66 4.98 -7.52
CA SER A 459 -19.85 4.14 -8.39
C SER A 459 -20.64 2.95 -8.96
N GLU A 460 -21.47 2.31 -8.16
CA GLU A 460 -22.32 1.18 -8.59
C GLU A 460 -23.40 1.66 -9.57
N ARG A 461 -24.06 2.81 -9.31
CA ARG A 461 -24.99 3.43 -10.25
C ARG A 461 -24.35 3.73 -11.60
N HIS A 462 -23.11 4.24 -11.58
CA HIS A 462 -22.38 4.53 -12.81
C HIS A 462 -22.00 3.27 -13.58
N LEU A 463 -21.60 2.21 -12.90
CA LEU A 463 -21.29 0.91 -13.52
C LEU A 463 -22.54 0.27 -14.14
N GLU A 464 -23.67 0.34 -13.48
CA GLU A 464 -24.94 -0.16 -14.02
C GLU A 464 -25.34 0.57 -15.29
N LYS A 465 -25.31 1.92 -15.28
CA LYS A 465 -25.56 2.74 -16.48
C LYS A 465 -24.62 2.42 -17.64
N LYS A 466 -23.37 2.12 -17.36
CA LYS A 466 -22.42 1.70 -18.42
C LYS A 466 -22.80 0.33 -18.99
N ARG A 467 -23.17 -0.63 -18.15
CA ARG A 467 -23.57 -1.98 -18.59
C ARG A 467 -24.88 -1.99 -19.38
N SER A 468 -25.82 -1.08 -19.09
CA SER A 468 -27.07 -0.95 -19.83
C SER A 468 -26.91 -0.24 -21.18
N ASN A 469 -25.77 0.41 -21.42
CA ASN A 469 -25.46 1.10 -22.69
C ASN A 469 -24.59 0.24 -23.65
N PHE A 470 -24.22 -0.97 -23.26
CA PHE A 470 -23.59 -2.02 -24.06
C PHE A 470 -24.53 -3.20 -24.28
#